data_f13b0cbb466a0803d7391d0e775ff074
#
_entry.id   f13b0cbb466a0803d7391d0e775ff074
#
_cell.length_a   1.000
_cell.length_b   1.000
_cell.length_c   1.000
_cell.angle_alpha   90.00
_cell.angle_beta   90.00
_cell.angle_gamma   90.00
#
_symmetry.space_group_name_H-M   'P 1'
#
loop_
_entity.id
_entity.type
_entity.pdbx_description
1 polymer ?
#
loop_
_entity_poly.entity_id
_entity_poly.type
_entity_poly.pdbx_seq_one_letter_code
_entity_poly.pdbx_strand_id
1 'polypeptide(L)'
;MFLRSDLLPAARVDADPWWKNAVLYQVYPRSFQDTNGDGIGDLDGIYSRLEYLARLGVDIIWISPIYRSPQADNGYDISDYRDIDPLFGDLAAFDALIARAHELGMRVVMDLVVNHTSIKHPWFVESRSSLDNPKRDWYYWRDPRPGFEGGTPGAEPTNWESFFSARCGSMTRQLGSTTCIYLRSSNLT
;
A
#
# COMPACT_ATOMS: atom_id res chain seq x y z
N MET A 1 -0.52 -31.00 21.46
CA MET A 1 -0.83 -30.50 20.12
C MET A 1 -2.33 -30.33 20.04
N PHE A 2 -2.82 -29.16 20.43
CA PHE A 2 -4.24 -28.84 20.38
C PHE A 2 -4.44 -27.89 19.22
N LEU A 3 -4.96 -28.42 18.11
CA LEU A 3 -5.49 -27.62 17.01
C LEU A 3 -6.75 -26.92 17.51
N ARG A 4 -6.72 -25.61 17.63
CA ARG A 4 -7.93 -24.81 17.87
C ARG A 4 -8.75 -24.71 16.58
N SER A 5 -9.31 -25.83 16.13
CA SER A 5 -10.24 -25.86 14.99
C SER A 5 -11.64 -25.29 15.31
N ASP A 6 -11.89 -24.88 16.54
CA ASP A 6 -13.25 -24.55 17.02
C ASP A 6 -13.45 -23.07 17.33
N LEU A 7 -12.64 -22.16 16.80
CA LEU A 7 -12.70 -20.73 17.10
C LEU A 7 -13.42 -19.88 16.03
N LEU A 8 -14.38 -20.46 15.33
CA LEU A 8 -15.48 -19.66 14.81
C LEU A 8 -16.71 -20.01 15.64
N PRO A 9 -17.02 -19.29 16.72
CA PRO A 9 -18.31 -19.46 17.36
C PRO A 9 -19.37 -19.10 16.32
N ALA A 10 -20.38 -19.99 16.19
CA ALA A 10 -21.60 -19.67 15.46
C ALA A 10 -22.03 -18.26 15.88
N ALA A 11 -22.28 -17.38 14.92
CA ALA A 11 -22.64 -15.98 15.14
C ALA A 11 -23.80 -15.94 16.17
N ARG A 12 -23.49 -15.59 17.41
CA ARG A 12 -24.48 -15.16 18.38
C ARG A 12 -24.87 -13.76 17.97
N VAL A 13 -26.13 -13.56 17.68
CA VAL A 13 -26.73 -12.29 17.20
C VAL A 13 -26.52 -11.13 18.19
N ASP A 14 -26.06 -11.41 19.41
CA ASP A 14 -25.88 -10.45 20.51
C ASP A 14 -24.44 -10.34 21.05
N ALA A 15 -23.45 -10.99 20.46
CA ALA A 15 -22.07 -10.85 20.89
C ALA A 15 -21.37 -9.71 20.13
N ASP A 16 -20.74 -8.81 20.86
CA ASP A 16 -19.88 -7.80 20.25
C ASP A 16 -18.88 -8.43 19.26
N PRO A 17 -18.67 -7.84 18.08
CA PRO A 17 -17.67 -8.33 17.15
C PRO A 17 -16.31 -8.45 17.83
N TRP A 18 -15.58 -9.55 17.62
CA TRP A 18 -14.31 -9.87 18.27
C TRP A 18 -13.28 -8.72 18.18
N TRP A 19 -13.31 -7.96 17.10
CA TRP A 19 -12.39 -6.85 16.85
C TRP A 19 -12.65 -5.60 17.71
N LYS A 20 -13.84 -5.46 18.31
CA LYS A 20 -14.15 -4.30 19.16
C LYS A 20 -13.26 -4.18 20.40
N ASN A 21 -12.78 -5.31 20.92
CA ASN A 21 -11.93 -5.36 22.11
C ASN A 21 -10.49 -5.74 21.76
N ALA A 22 -10.15 -5.85 20.47
CA ALA A 22 -8.83 -6.22 20.01
C ALA A 22 -7.86 -5.03 20.08
N VAL A 23 -6.64 -5.30 20.54
CA VAL A 23 -5.52 -4.37 20.49
C VAL A 23 -4.84 -4.49 19.14
N LEU A 24 -4.94 -3.43 18.33
CA LEU A 24 -4.25 -3.32 17.05
C LEU A 24 -2.97 -2.52 17.23
N TYR A 25 -1.84 -3.10 16.81
CA TYR A 25 -0.53 -2.48 16.84
C TYR A 25 -0.01 -2.25 15.41
N GLN A 26 0.19 -0.98 15.05
CA GLN A 26 0.76 -0.63 13.74
C GLN A 26 2.28 -0.80 13.75
N VAL A 27 2.79 -1.48 12.74
CA VAL A 27 4.21 -1.64 12.46
C VAL A 27 4.53 -0.89 11.17
N TYR A 28 5.42 0.10 11.25
CA TYR A 28 6.06 0.70 10.08
C TYR A 28 7.40 -0.05 9.85
N PRO A 29 7.48 -0.95 8.85
CA PRO A 29 8.60 -1.89 8.71
C PRO A 29 9.94 -1.20 8.71
N ARG A 30 10.09 -0.14 7.91
CA ARG A 30 11.33 0.62 7.70
C ARG A 30 12.01 1.05 9.00
N SER A 31 11.27 1.36 10.06
CA SER A 31 11.81 1.88 11.32
C SER A 31 11.62 0.95 12.51
N PHE A 32 11.13 -0.28 12.31
CA PHE A 32 10.76 -1.16 13.40
C PHE A 32 11.96 -1.96 13.94
N GLN A 33 12.58 -2.77 13.13
CA GLN A 33 13.75 -3.58 13.48
C GLN A 33 14.53 -3.96 12.23
N ASP A 34 15.79 -3.55 12.17
CA ASP A 34 16.76 -3.91 11.15
C ASP A 34 17.50 -5.20 11.60
N THR A 35 17.58 -6.20 10.73
CA THR A 35 18.28 -7.46 11.01
C THR A 35 19.54 -7.66 10.17
N ASN A 36 19.67 -6.95 9.05
CA ASN A 36 20.77 -7.08 8.12
C ASN A 36 21.85 -5.97 8.27
N GLY A 37 21.55 -4.90 9.04
CA GLY A 37 22.48 -3.82 9.34
C GLY A 37 22.55 -2.73 8.27
N ASP A 38 21.55 -2.63 7.39
CA ASP A 38 21.50 -1.62 6.32
C ASP A 38 20.86 -0.30 6.76
N GLY A 39 20.37 -0.22 7.99
CA GLY A 39 19.69 0.94 8.56
C GLY A 39 18.20 0.99 8.28
N ILE A 40 17.64 -0.06 7.67
CA ILE A 40 16.23 -0.17 7.32
C ILE A 40 15.66 -1.43 7.98
N GLY A 41 14.54 -1.28 8.67
CA GLY A 41 13.84 -2.43 9.25
C GLY A 41 13.22 -3.34 8.18
N ASP A 42 13.11 -4.62 8.49
CA ASP A 42 12.74 -5.68 7.57
C ASP A 42 11.71 -6.67 8.17
N LEU A 43 11.22 -7.61 7.35
CA LEU A 43 10.23 -8.61 7.77
C LEU A 43 10.79 -9.58 8.82
N ASP A 44 12.07 -9.93 8.73
CA ASP A 44 12.73 -10.78 9.72
C ASP A 44 12.84 -10.06 11.07
N GLY A 45 12.99 -8.73 11.03
CA GLY A 45 12.95 -7.89 12.21
C GLY A 45 11.58 -7.92 12.88
N ILE A 46 10.50 -7.81 12.09
CA ILE A 46 9.13 -7.94 12.63
C ILE A 46 8.94 -9.34 13.19
N TYR A 47 9.33 -10.38 12.43
CA TYR A 47 9.25 -11.78 12.87
C TYR A 47 9.93 -12.00 14.22
N SER A 48 11.12 -11.47 14.40
CA SER A 48 11.90 -11.59 15.63
C SER A 48 11.23 -10.98 16.87
N ARG A 49 10.29 -10.05 16.67
CA ARG A 49 9.57 -9.32 17.72
C ARG A 49 8.15 -9.83 17.97
N LEU A 50 7.66 -10.80 17.21
CA LEU A 50 6.28 -11.30 17.36
C LEU A 50 5.96 -11.81 18.77
N GLU A 51 6.89 -12.53 19.41
CA GLU A 51 6.68 -13.00 20.79
C GLU A 51 6.59 -11.85 21.81
N TYR A 52 7.35 -10.79 21.59
CA TYR A 52 7.26 -9.58 22.42
C TYR A 52 5.88 -8.94 22.27
N LEU A 53 5.39 -8.77 21.04
CA LEU A 53 4.08 -8.19 20.76
C LEU A 53 2.93 -9.06 21.34
N ALA A 54 3.03 -10.38 21.21
CA ALA A 54 2.08 -11.30 21.80
C ALA A 54 2.03 -11.19 23.34
N ARG A 55 3.19 -11.11 23.99
CA ARG A 55 3.27 -10.89 25.45
C ARG A 55 2.76 -9.52 25.90
N LEU A 56 2.86 -8.52 25.03
CA LEU A 56 2.30 -7.18 25.27
C LEU A 56 0.77 -7.17 25.20
N GLY A 57 0.16 -8.22 24.66
CA GLY A 57 -1.30 -8.35 24.52
C GLY A 57 -1.83 -7.82 23.19
N VAL A 58 -1.00 -7.77 22.16
CA VAL A 58 -1.42 -7.38 20.81
C VAL A 58 -2.22 -8.53 20.17
N ASP A 59 -3.39 -8.22 19.64
CA ASP A 59 -4.27 -9.17 18.94
C ASP A 59 -4.11 -9.07 17.41
N ILE A 60 -3.79 -7.88 16.92
CA ILE A 60 -3.70 -7.58 15.49
C ILE A 60 -2.44 -6.78 15.21
N ILE A 61 -1.64 -7.25 14.26
CA ILE A 61 -0.52 -6.48 13.70
C ILE A 61 -0.98 -5.86 12.39
N TRP A 62 -0.93 -4.52 12.30
CA TRP A 62 -1.12 -3.81 11.05
C TRP A 62 0.24 -3.42 10.48
N ILE A 63 0.58 -3.99 9.35
CA ILE A 63 1.84 -3.73 8.65
C ILE A 63 1.58 -2.67 7.57
N SER A 64 2.28 -1.52 7.67
CA SER A 64 2.29 -0.49 6.62
C SER A 64 2.87 -1.07 5.32
N PRO A 65 2.62 -0.47 4.13
CA PRO A 65 2.89 -1.11 2.85
C PRO A 65 4.31 -1.65 2.70
N ILE A 66 4.39 -2.91 2.30
CA ILE A 66 5.65 -3.65 2.03
C ILE A 66 5.72 -4.13 0.57
N TYR A 67 4.76 -3.73 -0.25
CA TYR A 67 4.72 -4.05 -1.67
C TYR A 67 5.88 -3.39 -2.43
N ARG A 68 6.21 -3.90 -3.61
CA ARG A 68 7.19 -3.24 -4.50
C ARG A 68 6.79 -1.80 -4.78
N SER A 69 7.71 -0.89 -4.49
CA SER A 69 7.50 0.55 -4.61
C SER A 69 8.81 1.27 -4.93
N PRO A 70 8.82 2.32 -5.76
CA PRO A 70 9.97 3.21 -5.88
C PRO A 70 10.22 4.06 -4.62
N GLN A 71 9.41 3.89 -3.56
CA GLN A 71 9.54 4.54 -2.25
C GLN A 71 9.48 6.08 -2.31
N ALA A 72 8.84 6.64 -3.35
CA ALA A 72 8.65 8.09 -3.46
C ALA A 72 7.63 8.61 -2.43
N ASP A 73 6.70 7.74 -2.01
CA ASP A 73 5.71 8.00 -0.98
C ASP A 73 5.76 6.92 0.13
N ASN A 74 6.97 6.57 0.56
CA ASN A 74 7.23 5.66 1.68
C ASN A 74 6.49 4.30 1.59
N GLY A 75 6.33 3.77 0.36
CA GLY A 75 5.67 2.50 0.08
C GLY A 75 4.22 2.62 -0.36
N TYR A 76 3.59 3.79 -0.22
CA TYR A 76 2.21 3.99 -0.68
C TYR A 76 2.10 4.19 -2.20
N ASP A 77 3.20 4.38 -2.91
CA ASP A 77 3.30 4.43 -4.37
C ASP A 77 3.63 3.04 -4.95
N ILE A 78 2.65 2.13 -4.91
CA ILE A 78 2.84 0.71 -5.21
C ILE A 78 3.02 0.49 -6.73
N SER A 79 4.11 -0.20 -7.10
CA SER A 79 4.40 -0.59 -8.48
C SER A 79 4.05 -2.04 -8.81
N ASP A 80 3.99 -2.92 -7.81
CA ASP A 80 3.46 -4.29 -7.93
C ASP A 80 2.80 -4.71 -6.62
N TYR A 81 1.50 -5.02 -6.69
CA TYR A 81 0.68 -5.44 -5.53
C TYR A 81 0.83 -6.93 -5.18
N ARG A 82 1.59 -7.69 -5.97
CA ARG A 82 1.67 -9.15 -5.84
C ARG A 82 3.01 -9.63 -5.33
N ASP A 83 3.91 -8.70 -5.01
CA ASP A 83 5.25 -9.04 -4.57
C ASP A 83 5.71 -8.08 -3.46
N ILE A 84 6.63 -8.56 -2.64
CA ILE A 84 7.25 -7.80 -1.55
C ILE A 84 8.43 -6.99 -2.11
N ASP A 85 8.60 -5.78 -1.61
CA ASP A 85 9.77 -4.97 -1.93
C ASP A 85 11.03 -5.63 -1.34
N PRO A 86 12.08 -5.88 -2.16
CA PRO A 86 13.32 -6.47 -1.67
C PRO A 86 13.98 -5.71 -0.52
N LEU A 87 13.59 -4.46 -0.32
CA LEU A 87 14.03 -3.64 0.81
C LEU A 87 13.58 -4.24 2.16
N PHE A 88 12.44 -4.93 2.17
CA PHE A 88 11.85 -5.48 3.39
C PHE A 88 11.98 -7.01 3.48
N GLY A 89 12.34 -7.68 2.40
CA GLY A 89 12.42 -9.14 2.31
C GLY A 89 11.74 -9.69 1.07
N ASP A 90 11.11 -10.85 1.20
CA ASP A 90 10.42 -11.54 0.11
C ASP A 90 9.09 -12.20 0.58
N LEU A 91 8.39 -12.85 -0.35
CA LEU A 91 7.15 -13.57 -0.05
C LEU A 91 7.35 -14.70 0.96
N ALA A 92 8.51 -15.39 0.95
CA ALA A 92 8.78 -16.48 1.88
C ALA A 92 8.94 -15.96 3.31
N ALA A 93 9.64 -14.84 3.50
CA ALA A 93 9.75 -14.15 4.78
C ALA A 93 8.38 -13.67 5.28
N PHE A 94 7.53 -13.15 4.37
CA PHE A 94 6.19 -12.71 4.72
C PHE A 94 5.28 -13.89 5.11
N ASP A 95 5.31 -15.00 4.37
CA ASP A 95 4.57 -16.22 4.71
C ASP A 95 4.98 -16.79 6.07
N ALA A 96 6.29 -16.80 6.37
CA ALA A 96 6.80 -17.22 7.67
C ALA A 96 6.32 -16.31 8.80
N LEU A 97 6.30 -14.98 8.58
CA LEU A 97 5.80 -14.00 9.53
C LEU A 97 4.32 -14.23 9.82
N ILE A 98 3.48 -14.42 8.80
CA ILE A 98 2.04 -14.69 8.97
C ILE A 98 1.84 -15.98 9.75
N ALA A 99 2.52 -17.05 9.37
CA ALA A 99 2.41 -18.35 10.06
C ALA A 99 2.75 -18.20 11.54
N ARG A 100 3.84 -17.52 11.88
CA ARG A 100 4.26 -17.30 13.25
C ARG A 100 3.30 -16.42 14.04
N ALA A 101 2.80 -15.34 13.43
CA ALA A 101 1.78 -14.49 14.07
C ALA A 101 0.52 -15.29 14.43
N HIS A 102 0.04 -16.14 13.51
CA HIS A 102 -1.11 -17.01 13.75
C HIS A 102 -0.85 -18.05 14.85
N GLU A 103 0.33 -18.66 14.91
CA GLU A 103 0.72 -19.58 16.01
C GLU A 103 0.65 -18.89 17.38
N LEU A 104 0.99 -17.60 17.43
CA LEU A 104 0.94 -16.77 18.63
C LEU A 104 -0.47 -16.21 18.93
N GLY A 105 -1.46 -16.53 18.09
CA GLY A 105 -2.85 -16.10 18.24
C GLY A 105 -3.13 -14.69 17.72
N MET A 106 -2.16 -14.04 17.07
CA MET A 106 -2.31 -12.71 16.48
C MET A 106 -2.81 -12.80 15.02
N ARG A 107 -3.46 -11.76 14.56
CA ARG A 107 -3.87 -11.58 13.16
C ARG A 107 -2.98 -10.56 12.48
N VAL A 108 -2.85 -10.67 11.17
CA VAL A 108 -2.11 -9.71 10.35
C VAL A 108 -3.08 -8.96 9.44
N VAL A 109 -2.94 -7.65 9.39
CA VAL A 109 -3.69 -6.74 8.52
C VAL A 109 -2.67 -5.94 7.72
N MET A 110 -2.94 -5.74 6.44
CA MET A 110 -2.12 -4.92 5.56
C MET A 110 -2.94 -3.78 4.97
N ASP A 111 -2.27 -2.72 4.58
CA ASP A 111 -2.90 -1.62 3.84
C ASP A 111 -3.41 -2.08 2.48
N LEU A 112 -4.61 -1.66 2.14
CA LEU A 112 -5.21 -1.84 0.84
C LEU A 112 -5.21 -0.50 0.07
N VAL A 113 -4.11 -0.20 -0.60
CA VAL A 113 -3.92 1.05 -1.35
C VAL A 113 -4.48 0.90 -2.75
N VAL A 114 -5.80 1.06 -2.91
CA VAL A 114 -6.51 0.81 -4.19
C VAL A 114 -6.97 2.08 -4.90
N ASN A 115 -6.72 3.27 -4.35
CA ASN A 115 -7.15 4.50 -5.00
C ASN A 115 -6.14 5.12 -5.96
N HIS A 116 -4.92 4.62 -5.99
CA HIS A 116 -3.88 5.03 -6.92
C HIS A 116 -2.82 3.94 -7.10
N THR A 117 -1.95 4.11 -8.09
CA THR A 117 -0.75 3.29 -8.29
C THR A 117 0.48 4.19 -8.40
N SER A 118 1.66 3.58 -8.27
CA SER A 118 2.90 4.24 -8.64
C SER A 118 2.92 4.60 -10.14
N ILE A 119 3.65 5.65 -10.48
CA ILE A 119 3.99 5.97 -11.88
C ILE A 119 4.86 4.88 -12.55
N LYS A 120 5.39 3.95 -11.76
CA LYS A 120 6.15 2.76 -12.21
C LYS A 120 5.27 1.53 -12.39
N HIS A 121 3.99 1.59 -11.98
CA HIS A 121 3.08 0.46 -12.16
C HIS A 121 2.84 0.20 -13.66
N PRO A 122 2.85 -1.07 -14.12
CA PRO A 122 2.66 -1.39 -15.54
C PRO A 122 1.41 -0.77 -16.16
N TRP A 123 0.29 -0.74 -15.43
CA TRP A 123 -0.95 -0.13 -15.90
C TRP A 123 -0.79 1.36 -16.20
N PHE A 124 -0.08 2.10 -15.33
CA PHE A 124 0.18 3.52 -15.57
C PHE A 124 1.12 3.72 -16.76
N VAL A 125 2.18 2.90 -16.85
CA VAL A 125 3.15 2.96 -17.95
C VAL A 125 2.44 2.70 -19.29
N GLU A 126 1.57 1.69 -19.36
CA GLU A 126 0.76 1.42 -20.53
C GLU A 126 -0.20 2.58 -20.84
N SER A 127 -0.99 3.03 -19.86
CA SER A 127 -1.94 4.14 -20.00
C SER A 127 -1.27 5.43 -20.55
N ARG A 128 -0.03 5.66 -20.15
CA ARG A 128 0.77 6.81 -20.59
C ARG A 128 1.35 6.66 -22.00
N SER A 129 1.45 5.46 -22.54
CA SER A 129 2.20 5.18 -23.77
C SER A 129 1.53 5.72 -25.03
N SER A 130 0.19 5.78 -25.07
CA SER A 130 -0.59 6.28 -26.23
C SER A 130 -1.95 6.81 -25.78
N LEU A 131 -2.52 7.72 -26.56
CA LEU A 131 -3.89 8.22 -26.38
C LEU A 131 -4.92 7.10 -26.65
N ASP A 132 -4.59 6.16 -27.52
CA ASP A 132 -5.46 5.05 -27.92
C ASP A 132 -5.21 3.77 -27.10
N ASN A 133 -4.39 3.84 -26.05
CA ASN A 133 -4.14 2.66 -25.20
C ASN A 133 -5.41 2.23 -24.47
N PRO A 134 -5.77 0.93 -24.45
CA PRO A 134 -6.96 0.44 -23.75
C PRO A 134 -7.05 0.81 -22.26
N LYS A 135 -5.92 1.06 -21.61
CA LYS A 135 -5.85 1.51 -20.23
C LYS A 135 -5.84 3.03 -20.08
N ARG A 136 -5.97 3.79 -21.20
CA ARG A 136 -5.93 5.26 -21.14
C ARG A 136 -6.91 5.80 -20.11
N ASP A 137 -8.14 5.31 -20.14
CA ASP A 137 -9.21 5.76 -19.26
C ASP A 137 -9.16 5.17 -17.82
N TRP A 138 -8.16 4.34 -17.52
CA TRP A 138 -7.96 3.85 -16.15
C TRP A 138 -7.43 4.93 -15.21
N TYR A 139 -6.86 6.01 -15.79
CA TYR A 139 -6.31 7.16 -15.08
C TYR A 139 -6.96 8.44 -15.58
N TYR A 140 -6.96 9.47 -14.74
CA TYR A 140 -7.45 10.78 -15.14
C TYR A 140 -6.36 11.54 -15.90
N TRP A 141 -6.60 11.78 -17.19
CA TRP A 141 -5.76 12.59 -18.06
C TRP A 141 -6.50 13.88 -18.40
N ARG A 142 -5.81 15.01 -18.31
CA ARG A 142 -6.36 16.33 -18.65
C ARG A 142 -5.34 17.11 -19.44
N ASP A 143 -5.83 17.92 -20.38
CA ASP A 143 -5.00 18.87 -21.10
C ASP A 143 -4.49 19.96 -20.12
N PRO A 144 -3.33 20.59 -20.46
CA PRO A 144 -2.87 21.76 -19.73
C PRO A 144 -3.91 22.87 -19.71
N ARG A 145 -3.81 23.77 -18.76
CA ARG A 145 -4.61 25.00 -18.76
C ARG A 145 -4.44 25.74 -20.11
N PRO A 146 -5.55 26.27 -20.70
CA PRO A 146 -5.45 27.01 -21.95
C PRO A 146 -4.40 28.14 -21.89
N GLY A 147 -3.53 28.19 -22.89
CA GLY A 147 -2.43 29.15 -22.98
C GLY A 147 -1.14 28.75 -22.28
N PHE A 148 -1.07 27.54 -21.70
CA PHE A 148 0.13 27.00 -21.07
C PHE A 148 0.62 25.75 -21.81
N GLU A 149 1.94 25.58 -21.88
CA GLU A 149 2.57 24.35 -22.36
C GLU A 149 2.56 23.31 -21.22
N GLY A 150 2.20 22.06 -21.52
CA GLY A 150 2.22 20.96 -20.56
C GLY A 150 3.61 20.77 -19.96
N GLY A 151 3.67 20.66 -18.63
CA GLY A 151 4.94 20.54 -17.91
C GLY A 151 5.55 21.84 -17.43
N THR A 152 4.90 22.98 -17.69
CA THR A 152 5.34 24.29 -17.17
C THR A 152 4.59 24.67 -15.89
N PRO A 153 5.21 25.43 -14.98
CA PRO A 153 4.51 25.92 -13.79
C PRO A 153 3.28 26.76 -14.17
N GLY A 154 2.15 26.47 -13.55
CA GLY A 154 0.88 27.14 -13.83
C GLY A 154 0.02 26.46 -14.90
N ALA A 155 0.53 25.42 -15.56
CA ALA A 155 -0.19 24.64 -16.56
C ALA A 155 -1.16 23.61 -15.97
N GLU A 156 -1.23 23.51 -14.64
CA GLU A 156 -2.13 22.56 -13.96
C GLU A 156 -3.59 22.80 -14.40
N PRO A 157 -4.30 21.74 -14.85
CA PRO A 157 -5.64 21.87 -15.41
C PRO A 157 -6.69 22.26 -14.38
N THR A 158 -6.41 22.03 -13.08
CA THR A 158 -7.30 22.33 -11.96
C THR A 158 -6.53 23.02 -10.85
N ASN A 159 -7.26 23.59 -9.91
CA ASN A 159 -6.72 24.15 -8.66
C ASN A 159 -6.74 23.14 -7.50
N TRP A 160 -6.94 21.87 -7.76
CA TRP A 160 -6.94 20.84 -6.74
C TRP A 160 -5.55 20.72 -6.12
N GLU A 161 -5.54 20.58 -4.83
CA GLU A 161 -4.33 20.32 -4.04
C GLU A 161 -4.36 18.88 -3.52
N SER A 162 -3.19 18.28 -3.42
CA SER A 162 -3.08 17.00 -2.73
C SER A 162 -3.24 17.22 -1.22
N PHE A 163 -3.58 16.17 -0.49
CA PHE A 163 -3.68 16.21 0.95
C PHE A 163 -2.37 16.64 1.64
N PHE A 164 -1.25 16.49 0.95
CA PHE A 164 0.10 16.84 1.41
C PHE A 164 0.58 18.22 0.93
N SER A 165 -0.34 19.13 0.63
CA SER A 165 -0.06 20.53 0.25
C SER A 165 0.72 20.73 -1.06
N ALA A 166 0.78 19.70 -1.94
CA ALA A 166 1.28 19.85 -3.29
C ALA A 166 0.11 19.96 -4.28
N ARG A 167 0.26 20.76 -5.34
CA ARG A 167 -0.76 20.80 -6.40
C ARG A 167 -0.90 19.43 -7.04
N CYS A 168 -2.14 18.96 -7.22
CA CYS A 168 -2.42 17.71 -7.91
C CYS A 168 -1.96 17.79 -9.36
N GLY A 169 -1.07 16.89 -9.74
CA GLY A 169 -0.67 16.67 -11.11
C GLY A 169 0.81 16.37 -11.23
N SER A 170 1.16 15.11 -11.48
CA SER A 170 2.45 14.77 -12.03
C SER A 170 2.39 15.06 -13.53
N MET A 171 3.25 15.94 -14.01
CA MET A 171 3.26 16.33 -15.41
C MET A 171 4.10 15.36 -16.24
N THR A 172 3.49 14.70 -17.23
CA THR A 172 4.26 13.93 -18.20
C THR A 172 4.41 14.75 -19.49
N ARG A 173 5.64 15.15 -19.82
CA ARG A 173 5.97 15.86 -21.07
C ARG A 173 5.67 15.06 -22.35
N GLN A 174 5.57 13.72 -22.27
CA GLN A 174 5.54 12.87 -23.46
C GLN A 174 4.28 12.96 -24.33
N LEU A 175 3.16 13.44 -23.80
CA LEU A 175 1.89 13.52 -24.52
C LEU A 175 1.17 14.87 -24.33
N GLY A 176 1.85 15.88 -23.79
CA GLY A 176 1.26 17.21 -23.59
C GLY A 176 0.13 17.28 -22.56
N SER A 177 -0.12 16.21 -21.81
CA SER A 177 -1.20 16.14 -20.83
C SER A 177 -0.69 16.03 -19.40
N THR A 178 -1.44 16.64 -18.47
CA THR A 178 -1.18 16.59 -17.03
C THR A 178 -1.98 15.45 -16.41
N THR A 179 -1.36 14.68 -15.52
CA THR A 179 -2.02 13.55 -14.84
C THR A 179 -2.25 13.87 -13.38
N CYS A 180 -3.49 13.81 -12.90
CA CYS A 180 -3.78 13.46 -11.52
C CYS A 180 -3.92 11.94 -11.44
N ILE A 181 -3.08 11.28 -10.63
CA ILE A 181 -3.05 9.82 -10.55
C ILE A 181 -4.12 9.37 -9.53
N TYR A 182 -5.35 9.18 -10.00
CA TYR A 182 -6.38 8.46 -9.26
C TYR A 182 -6.89 7.33 -10.16
N LEU A 183 -7.03 6.13 -9.62
CA LEU A 183 -7.78 5.08 -10.30
C LEU A 183 -9.24 5.52 -10.43
N ARG A 184 -9.80 5.42 -11.64
CA ARG A 184 -11.21 5.69 -11.86
C ARG A 184 -12.03 4.60 -11.16
N SER A 185 -12.90 4.97 -10.21
CA SER A 185 -13.70 4.04 -9.42
C SER A 185 -14.62 3.11 -10.23
N SER A 186 -14.85 3.41 -11.51
CA SER A 186 -15.67 2.58 -12.41
C SER A 186 -14.97 1.31 -12.93
N ASN A 187 -13.70 1.10 -12.66
CA ASN A 187 -12.92 -0.04 -13.14
C ASN A 187 -12.53 -1.03 -12.03
N LEU A 188 -13.17 -0.95 -10.87
CA LEU A 188 -13.00 -1.89 -9.75
C LEU A 188 -14.11 -2.97 -9.73
N THR A 189 -14.70 -3.32 -10.87
CA THR A 189 -15.62 -4.47 -11.01
C THR A 189 -14.90 -5.67 -11.59
#